data_ad04277c52e41dd3cd971abcc6c75951
#
_entry.id   ad04277c52e41dd3cd971abcc6c75951
#
_cell.length_a   1.000
_cell.length_b   1.000
_cell.length_c   1.000
_cell.angle_alpha   90.00
_cell.angle_beta   90.00
_cell.angle_gamma   90.00
#
_symmetry.space_group_name_H-M   'P 1'
#
loop_
_entity.id
_entity.type
_entity.pdbx_description
1 polymer ?
#
loop_
_entity_poly.entity_id
_entity_poly.type
_entity_poly.pdbx_seq_one_letter_code
_entity_poly.pdbx_strand_id
1 'polypeptide(L)'
;MRIFSWNVNGLRAVVKKGFFDWLESEGPDVVCLQEIKARTEDLDENILNPKGYHAFWNPAERKGYSGVAIFTKKKPVAVHLGLGIERFDCEGRVLRIEFKDFDLFSVYFPNGTSGEERLQYKMEFYDAFLDHCEELRGQGRELVITGDVNTAHKPIDLKNPKANQKNSGF
;
A
#
# COMPACT_ATOMS: atom_id res chain seq x y z
N MET A 1 11.49 -16.07 -0.76
CA MET A 1 10.99 -14.88 -0.05
C MET A 1 9.47 -14.99 0.07
N ARG A 2 8.91 -14.87 1.29
CA ARG A 2 7.44 -14.80 1.53
C ARG A 2 7.05 -13.34 1.72
N ILE A 3 6.15 -12.85 0.87
CA ILE A 3 5.63 -11.48 0.90
C ILE A 3 4.14 -11.56 1.22
N PHE A 4 3.70 -10.82 2.22
CA PHE A 4 2.29 -10.64 2.55
C PHE A 4 1.84 -9.23 2.20
N SER A 5 0.63 -9.10 1.70
CA SER A 5 -0.04 -7.81 1.47
C SER A 5 -1.36 -7.80 2.23
N TRP A 6 -1.61 -6.77 3.03
CA TRP A 6 -2.79 -6.70 3.88
C TRP A 6 -3.30 -5.25 4.04
N ASN A 7 -4.51 -4.99 3.56
CA ASN A 7 -5.23 -3.78 3.93
C ASN A 7 -5.74 -3.95 5.37
N VAL A 8 -5.11 -3.25 6.31
CA VAL A 8 -5.37 -3.40 7.75
C VAL A 8 -6.51 -2.52 8.25
N ASN A 9 -7.00 -1.60 7.42
CA ASN A 9 -8.07 -0.67 7.78
C ASN A 9 -7.86 0.00 9.15
N GLY A 10 -6.62 0.44 9.41
CA GLY A 10 -6.20 1.08 10.65
C GLY A 10 -5.20 0.24 11.46
N LEU A 11 -3.93 0.62 11.40
CA LEU A 11 -2.82 -0.11 12.04
C LEU A 11 -3.01 -0.25 13.56
N ARG A 12 -3.38 0.83 14.24
CA ARG A 12 -3.58 0.80 15.70
C ARG A 12 -4.67 -0.19 16.13
N ALA A 13 -5.69 -0.39 15.30
CA ALA A 13 -6.77 -1.34 15.57
C ALA A 13 -6.29 -2.79 15.39
N VAL A 14 -5.53 -3.08 14.33
CA VAL A 14 -5.04 -4.43 14.08
C VAL A 14 -3.92 -4.83 15.07
N VAL A 15 -3.11 -3.88 15.50
CA VAL A 15 -2.10 -4.11 16.56
C VAL A 15 -2.78 -4.58 17.86
N LYS A 16 -3.87 -3.94 18.28
CA LYS A 16 -4.65 -4.36 19.46
C LYS A 16 -5.30 -5.76 19.31
N LYS A 17 -5.39 -6.27 18.08
CA LYS A 17 -5.94 -7.60 17.76
C LYS A 17 -4.87 -8.67 17.58
N GLY A 18 -3.61 -8.40 17.96
CA GLY A 18 -2.53 -9.38 17.92
C GLY A 18 -1.72 -9.38 16.61
N PHE A 19 -1.63 -8.24 15.91
CA PHE A 19 -0.84 -8.13 14.68
C PHE A 19 0.62 -8.58 14.88
N PHE A 20 1.25 -8.20 15.99
CA PHE A 20 2.64 -8.56 16.23
C PHE A 20 2.81 -10.04 16.59
N ASP A 21 1.85 -10.65 17.30
CA ASP A 21 1.85 -12.08 17.58
C ASP A 21 1.74 -12.90 16.28
N TRP A 22 0.87 -12.43 15.37
CA TRP A 22 0.75 -12.98 14.03
C TRP A 22 2.06 -12.80 13.22
N LEU A 23 2.64 -11.59 13.26
CA LEU A 23 3.89 -11.28 12.54
C LEU A 23 5.05 -12.19 13.02
N GLU A 24 5.14 -12.44 14.32
CA GLU A 24 6.13 -13.33 14.90
C GLU A 24 5.87 -14.79 14.52
N SER A 25 4.63 -15.26 14.64
CA SER A 25 4.28 -16.67 14.36
C SER A 25 4.43 -17.03 12.88
N GLU A 26 3.98 -16.16 11.97
CA GLU A 26 4.12 -16.37 10.53
C GLU A 26 5.55 -16.10 10.02
N GLY A 27 6.24 -15.17 10.64
CA GLY A 27 7.62 -14.80 10.32
C GLY A 27 7.85 -14.49 8.83
N PRO A 28 7.02 -13.70 8.14
CA PRO A 28 7.21 -13.39 6.71
C PRO A 28 8.53 -12.68 6.48
N ASP A 29 9.04 -12.72 5.24
CA ASP A 29 10.21 -11.92 4.87
C ASP A 29 9.85 -10.46 4.70
N VAL A 30 8.64 -10.20 4.14
CA VAL A 30 8.11 -8.84 3.94
C VAL A 30 6.61 -8.80 4.20
N VAL A 31 6.14 -7.71 4.80
CA VAL A 31 4.71 -7.37 4.93
C VAL A 31 4.46 -5.98 4.37
N CYS A 32 3.57 -5.89 3.40
CA CYS A 32 3.07 -4.66 2.82
C CYS A 32 1.70 -4.34 3.42
N LEU A 33 1.56 -3.17 4.03
CA LEU A 33 0.34 -2.74 4.70
C LEU A 33 -0.30 -1.57 3.96
N GLN A 34 -1.63 -1.63 3.80
CA GLN A 34 -2.43 -0.55 3.23
C GLN A 34 -3.45 -0.07 4.27
N GLU A 35 -3.88 1.16 4.14
CA GLU A 35 -4.79 1.85 5.06
C GLU A 35 -4.28 1.82 6.51
N ILE A 36 -3.02 2.20 6.73
CA ILE A 36 -2.47 2.27 8.09
C ILE A 36 -3.20 3.30 8.97
N LYS A 37 -3.75 4.37 8.37
CA LYS A 37 -4.56 5.43 9.03
C LYS A 37 -3.89 6.01 10.28
N ALA A 38 -2.57 6.06 10.28
CA ALA A 38 -1.77 6.55 11.38
C ALA A 38 -0.57 7.32 10.82
N ARG A 39 -0.20 8.40 11.48
CA ARG A 39 1.05 9.12 11.23
C ARG A 39 2.12 8.58 12.16
N THR A 40 3.38 8.68 11.79
CA THR A 40 4.50 8.14 12.57
C THR A 40 4.58 8.74 13.98
N GLU A 41 4.30 10.04 14.11
CA GLU A 41 4.27 10.73 15.40
C GLU A 41 3.13 10.28 16.35
N ASP A 42 2.14 9.56 15.82
CA ASP A 42 1.01 9.02 16.61
C ASP A 42 1.23 7.53 16.98
N LEU A 43 2.41 6.95 16.70
CA LEU A 43 2.71 5.53 16.92
C LEU A 43 3.76 5.33 18.02
N ASP A 44 3.56 4.28 18.81
CA ASP A 44 4.54 3.87 19.81
C ASP A 44 5.82 3.32 19.16
N GLU A 45 6.93 3.42 19.88
CA GLU A 45 8.27 3.02 19.39
C GLU A 45 8.34 1.55 18.95
N ASN A 46 7.64 0.66 19.63
CA ASN A 46 7.57 -0.77 19.29
C ASN A 46 6.79 -1.04 17.99
N ILE A 47 5.91 -0.11 17.58
CA ILE A 47 5.21 -0.16 16.29
C ILE A 47 6.11 0.40 15.20
N LEU A 48 6.80 1.50 15.50
CA LEU A 48 7.71 2.14 14.54
C LEU A 48 8.91 1.25 14.20
N ASN A 49 9.43 0.53 15.19
CA ASN A 49 10.60 -0.32 15.09
C ASN A 49 10.28 -1.76 15.50
N PRO A 50 9.49 -2.51 14.72
CA PRO A 50 9.10 -3.86 15.05
C PRO A 50 10.31 -4.79 15.08
N LYS A 51 10.40 -5.62 16.12
CA LYS A 51 11.53 -6.52 16.36
C LYS A 51 11.78 -7.43 15.15
N GLY A 52 13.01 -7.38 14.64
CA GLY A 52 13.46 -8.23 13.52
C GLY A 52 13.07 -7.71 12.12
N TYR A 53 12.50 -6.50 12.03
CA TYR A 53 12.14 -5.88 10.77
C TYR A 53 12.68 -4.45 10.66
N HIS A 54 13.02 -4.06 9.46
CA HIS A 54 13.13 -2.66 9.04
C HIS A 54 11.74 -2.21 8.64
N ALA A 55 11.24 -1.10 9.18
CA ALA A 55 9.94 -0.56 8.89
C ALA A 55 10.04 0.75 8.12
N PHE A 56 9.27 0.85 7.04
CA PHE A 56 9.20 2.03 6.19
C PHE A 56 7.76 2.49 6.09
N TRP A 57 7.55 3.81 6.15
CA TRP A 57 6.26 4.43 6.33
C TRP A 57 6.02 5.49 5.28
N ASN A 58 4.83 5.49 4.70
CA ASN A 58 4.33 6.60 3.89
C ASN A 58 2.90 6.94 4.36
N PRO A 59 2.76 7.71 5.46
CA PRO A 59 1.47 8.14 5.95
C PRO A 59 0.87 9.23 5.05
N ALA A 60 -0.47 9.35 5.05
CA ALA A 60 -1.12 10.52 4.48
C ALA A 60 -0.92 11.76 5.39
N GLU A 61 -0.90 12.94 4.80
CA GLU A 61 -0.91 14.22 5.54
C GLU A 61 -2.19 14.35 6.37
N ARG A 62 -3.31 13.91 5.81
CA ARG A 62 -4.60 13.89 6.52
C ARG A 62 -4.61 12.82 7.60
N LYS A 63 -4.78 13.23 8.85
CA LYS A 63 -4.87 12.33 10.02
C LYS A 63 -5.99 11.30 9.89
N GLY A 64 -5.68 10.04 10.20
CA GLY A 64 -6.67 8.95 10.20
C GLY A 64 -7.13 8.49 8.83
N TYR A 65 -6.37 8.79 7.79
CA TYR A 65 -6.72 8.50 6.39
C TYR A 65 -5.59 7.77 5.69
N SER A 66 -5.91 6.87 4.73
CA SER A 66 -4.96 6.24 3.81
C SER A 66 -3.65 5.75 4.46
N GLY A 67 -2.53 5.94 3.78
CA GLY A 67 -1.19 5.59 4.24
C GLY A 67 -0.83 4.13 3.98
N VAL A 68 0.42 3.89 3.64
CA VAL A 68 0.99 2.54 3.44
C VAL A 68 2.27 2.36 4.25
N ALA A 69 2.63 1.10 4.52
CA ALA A 69 3.89 0.76 5.17
C ALA A 69 4.45 -0.55 4.61
N ILE A 70 5.76 -0.74 4.75
CA ILE A 70 6.44 -2.00 4.45
C ILE A 70 7.35 -2.37 5.62
N PHE A 71 7.18 -3.59 6.14
CA PHE A 71 8.08 -4.21 7.10
C PHE A 71 8.88 -5.30 6.37
N THR A 72 10.19 -5.28 6.47
CA THR A 72 11.08 -6.24 5.79
C THR A 72 12.23 -6.68 6.68
N LYS A 73 12.56 -7.99 6.67
CA LYS A 73 13.74 -8.54 7.36
C LYS A 73 15.03 -8.15 6.65
N LYS A 74 14.99 -7.98 5.34
CA LYS A 74 16.15 -7.63 4.53
C LYS A 74 16.19 -6.13 4.28
N LYS A 75 17.29 -5.47 4.64
CA LYS A 75 17.48 -4.04 4.37
C LYS A 75 17.42 -3.79 2.85
N PRO A 76 16.56 -2.87 2.37
CA PRO A 76 16.54 -2.50 0.96
C PRO A 76 17.73 -1.63 0.58
N VAL A 77 18.00 -1.53 -0.71
CA VAL A 77 19.02 -0.64 -1.30
C VAL A 77 18.57 0.81 -1.23
N ALA A 78 17.29 1.06 -1.55
CA ALA A 78 16.69 2.38 -1.50
C ALA A 78 15.19 2.29 -1.14
N VAL A 79 14.63 3.43 -0.73
CA VAL A 79 13.22 3.60 -0.37
C VAL A 79 12.69 4.85 -1.05
N HIS A 80 11.54 4.75 -1.69
CA HIS A 80 10.90 5.84 -2.42
C HIS A 80 9.46 6.00 -1.96
N LEU A 81 9.07 7.25 -1.69
CA LEU A 81 7.73 7.63 -1.24
C LEU A 81 6.99 8.32 -2.40
N GLY A 82 5.78 7.85 -2.69
CA GLY A 82 4.93 8.46 -3.70
C GLY A 82 5.37 8.20 -5.16
N LEU A 83 4.84 9.03 -6.04
CA LEU A 83 5.08 9.02 -7.49
C LEU A 83 5.83 10.29 -7.97
N GLY A 84 6.14 11.24 -7.06
CA GLY A 84 6.64 12.56 -7.41
C GLY A 84 5.54 13.53 -7.87
N ILE A 85 4.28 13.22 -7.57
CA ILE A 85 3.12 14.03 -7.93
C ILE A 85 2.40 14.43 -6.63
N GLU A 86 2.58 15.68 -6.20
CA GLU A 86 2.13 16.22 -4.91
C GLU A 86 0.68 15.85 -4.56
N ARG A 87 -0.24 16.02 -5.51
CA ARG A 87 -1.67 15.72 -5.30
C ARG A 87 -1.99 14.26 -5.01
N PHE A 88 -1.11 13.32 -5.39
CA PHE A 88 -1.22 11.90 -5.07
C PHE A 88 -0.41 11.55 -3.83
N ASP A 89 0.75 12.17 -3.70
CA ASP A 89 1.73 11.84 -2.65
C ASP A 89 1.27 12.29 -1.27
N CYS A 90 0.49 13.39 -1.17
CA CYS A 90 -0.13 13.86 0.07
C CYS A 90 -1.10 12.82 0.71
N GLU A 91 -1.58 11.84 -0.06
CA GLU A 91 -2.44 10.76 0.45
C GLU A 91 -1.66 9.52 0.91
N GLY A 92 -0.31 9.49 0.77
CA GLY A 92 0.53 8.39 1.25
C GLY A 92 0.19 7.03 0.67
N ARG A 93 -0.06 6.95 -0.66
CA ARG A 93 -0.62 5.76 -1.31
C ARG A 93 0.38 4.80 -1.90
N VAL A 94 1.61 5.24 -2.13
CA VAL A 94 2.65 4.47 -2.80
C VAL A 94 3.92 4.45 -1.96
N LEU A 95 4.42 3.27 -1.65
CA LEU A 95 5.73 3.05 -1.05
C LEU A 95 6.45 2.00 -1.86
N ARG A 96 7.62 2.35 -2.40
CA ARG A 96 8.51 1.45 -3.14
C ARG A 96 9.79 1.24 -2.37
N ILE A 97 10.21 -0.01 -2.25
CA ILE A 97 11.54 -0.38 -1.77
C ILE A 97 12.30 -1.13 -2.86
N GLU A 98 13.57 -0.76 -3.04
CA GLU A 98 14.45 -1.43 -3.97
C GLU A 98 15.20 -2.57 -3.31
N PHE A 99 15.09 -3.76 -3.86
CA PHE A 99 16.02 -4.84 -3.63
C PHE A 99 17.01 -4.93 -4.81
N LYS A 100 18.06 -5.74 -4.64
CA LYS A 100 19.07 -5.92 -5.67
C LYS A 100 18.46 -6.39 -7.01
N ASP A 101 17.49 -7.29 -6.94
CA ASP A 101 16.97 -8.02 -8.10
C ASP A 101 15.59 -7.53 -8.54
N PHE A 102 14.88 -6.78 -7.73
CA PHE A 102 13.54 -6.27 -8.03
C PHE A 102 13.15 -5.12 -7.12
N ASP A 103 12.13 -4.36 -7.52
CA ASP A 103 11.45 -3.35 -6.73
C ASP A 103 10.13 -3.88 -6.21
N LEU A 104 9.86 -3.64 -4.93
CA LEU A 104 8.60 -4.03 -4.30
C LEU A 104 7.78 -2.79 -3.98
N PHE A 105 6.53 -2.81 -4.41
CA PHE A 105 5.54 -1.78 -4.12
C PHE A 105 4.51 -2.25 -3.11
N SER A 106 4.18 -1.38 -2.14
CA SER A 106 2.92 -1.40 -1.40
C SER A 106 2.07 -0.23 -1.87
N VAL A 107 0.92 -0.52 -2.49
CA VAL A 107 0.05 0.51 -3.09
C VAL A 107 -1.37 0.41 -2.53
N TYR A 108 -1.93 1.56 -2.19
CA TYR A 108 -3.35 1.68 -1.85
C TYR A 108 -4.03 2.59 -2.88
N PHE A 109 -4.63 1.97 -3.90
CA PHE A 109 -5.30 2.70 -4.96
C PHE A 109 -6.53 3.46 -4.45
N PRO A 110 -6.84 4.65 -4.99
CA PRO A 110 -7.99 5.41 -4.56
C PRO A 110 -9.31 4.66 -4.78
N ASN A 111 -10.25 4.84 -3.84
CA ASN A 111 -11.64 4.45 -4.04
C ASN A 111 -12.37 5.58 -4.78
N GLY A 112 -13.19 5.25 -5.78
CA GLY A 112 -13.93 6.20 -6.61
C GLY A 112 -15.41 6.35 -6.24
N THR A 113 -15.86 5.86 -5.06
CA THR A 113 -17.30 5.87 -4.70
C THR A 113 -17.83 7.19 -4.18
N SER A 114 -16.98 8.17 -3.89
CA SER A 114 -17.36 9.46 -3.29
C SER A 114 -17.68 10.56 -4.31
N GLY A 115 -18.17 10.21 -5.48
CA GLY A 115 -18.55 11.14 -6.52
C GLY A 115 -17.62 11.18 -7.74
N GLU A 116 -18.01 11.96 -8.75
CA GLU A 116 -17.34 12.00 -10.06
C GLU A 116 -15.88 12.49 -9.96
N GLU A 117 -15.63 13.55 -9.18
CA GLU A 117 -14.28 14.07 -8.97
C GLU A 117 -13.34 12.99 -8.38
N ARG A 118 -13.85 12.18 -7.43
CA ARG A 118 -13.05 11.11 -6.83
C ARG A 118 -12.85 9.96 -7.79
N LEU A 119 -13.80 9.67 -8.66
CA LEU A 119 -13.64 8.69 -9.73
C LEU A 119 -12.58 9.16 -10.73
N GLN A 120 -12.64 10.42 -11.16
CA GLN A 120 -11.64 11.01 -12.04
C GLN A 120 -10.23 10.94 -11.40
N TYR A 121 -10.11 11.36 -10.14
CA TYR A 121 -8.85 11.26 -9.38
C TYR A 121 -8.32 9.82 -9.37
N LYS A 122 -9.19 8.83 -9.19
CA LYS A 122 -8.83 7.41 -9.24
C LYS A 122 -8.26 7.03 -10.61
N MET A 123 -8.92 7.42 -11.70
CA MET A 123 -8.46 7.12 -13.06
C MET A 123 -7.11 7.77 -13.35
N GLU A 124 -6.95 9.03 -13.01
CA GLU A 124 -5.68 9.74 -13.18
C GLU A 124 -4.54 9.13 -12.33
N PHE A 125 -4.86 8.61 -11.13
CA PHE A 125 -3.89 7.89 -10.33
C PHE A 125 -3.47 6.57 -10.99
N TYR A 126 -4.39 5.82 -11.63
CA TYR A 126 -4.05 4.61 -12.38
C TYR A 126 -3.09 4.90 -13.52
N ASP A 127 -3.38 5.94 -14.31
CA ASP A 127 -2.54 6.33 -15.44
C ASP A 127 -1.14 6.73 -14.96
N ALA A 128 -1.05 7.59 -13.95
CA ALA A 128 0.22 8.02 -13.38
C ALA A 128 1.03 6.86 -12.76
N PHE A 129 0.36 5.91 -12.10
CA PHE A 129 1.03 4.74 -11.54
C PHE A 129 1.52 3.78 -12.63
N LEU A 130 0.74 3.60 -13.70
CA LEU A 130 1.14 2.80 -14.85
C LEU A 130 2.36 3.41 -15.54
N ASP A 131 2.32 4.70 -15.83
CA ASP A 131 3.44 5.42 -16.47
C ASP A 131 4.72 5.29 -15.63
N HIS A 132 4.62 5.45 -14.30
CA HIS A 132 5.75 5.26 -13.39
C HIS A 132 6.31 3.83 -13.44
N CYS A 133 5.43 2.82 -13.50
CA CYS A 133 5.86 1.43 -13.63
C CYS A 133 6.55 1.16 -14.97
N GLU A 134 6.01 1.69 -16.07
CA GLU A 134 6.60 1.51 -17.40
C GLU A 134 7.95 2.22 -17.53
N GLU A 135 8.12 3.38 -16.91
CA GLU A 135 9.43 4.06 -16.83
C GLU A 135 10.47 3.18 -16.13
N LEU A 136 10.14 2.60 -14.97
CA LEU A 136 11.05 1.72 -14.22
C LEU A 136 11.38 0.45 -15.03
N ARG A 137 10.38 -0.14 -15.69
CA ARG A 137 10.60 -1.29 -16.58
C ARG A 137 11.50 -0.94 -17.75
N GLY A 138 11.33 0.25 -18.32
CA GLY A 138 12.21 0.79 -19.37
C GLY A 138 13.66 0.95 -18.91
N GLN A 139 13.89 1.14 -17.62
CA GLN A 139 15.22 1.16 -16.98
C GLN A 139 15.74 -0.25 -16.64
N GLY A 140 15.02 -1.30 -17.01
CA GLY A 140 15.39 -2.70 -16.77
C GLY A 140 15.08 -3.19 -15.34
N ARG A 141 14.17 -2.51 -14.61
CA ARG A 141 13.78 -2.96 -13.27
C ARG A 141 12.67 -4.02 -13.35
N GLU A 142 12.82 -5.08 -12.57
CA GLU A 142 11.75 -6.05 -12.33
C GLU A 142 10.87 -5.53 -11.19
N LEU A 143 9.54 -5.61 -11.35
CA LEU A 143 8.59 -5.03 -10.41
C LEU A 143 7.69 -6.10 -9.78
N VAL A 144 7.54 -6.03 -8.46
CA VAL A 144 6.53 -6.77 -7.70
C VAL A 144 5.58 -5.73 -7.09
N ILE A 145 4.34 -5.70 -7.57
CA ILE A 145 3.33 -4.75 -7.12
C ILE A 145 2.34 -5.49 -6.22
N THR A 146 2.24 -5.03 -4.98
CA THR A 146 1.27 -5.55 -4.00
C THR A 146 0.37 -4.43 -3.51
N GLY A 147 -0.81 -4.78 -3.02
CA GLY A 147 -1.67 -3.79 -2.41
C GLY A 147 -3.16 -4.01 -2.64
N ASP A 148 -3.93 -2.97 -2.38
CA ASP A 148 -5.37 -2.92 -2.57
C ASP A 148 -5.68 -2.05 -3.80
N VAL A 149 -6.06 -2.69 -4.90
CA VAL A 149 -6.34 -2.00 -6.16
C VAL A 149 -7.72 -1.33 -6.21
N ASN A 150 -8.59 -1.58 -5.24
CA ASN A 150 -9.96 -1.03 -5.18
C ASN A 150 -10.76 -1.21 -6.48
N THR A 151 -10.46 -2.25 -7.25
CA THR A 151 -11.16 -2.60 -8.49
C THR A 151 -11.09 -4.12 -8.70
N ALA A 152 -12.24 -4.73 -8.91
CA ALA A 152 -12.34 -6.14 -9.26
C ALA A 152 -11.99 -6.34 -10.75
N HIS A 153 -11.21 -7.35 -11.05
CA HIS A 153 -10.89 -7.71 -12.44
C HIS A 153 -12.04 -8.46 -13.12
N LYS A 154 -12.73 -9.31 -12.34
CA LYS A 154 -13.84 -10.16 -12.83
C LYS A 154 -14.98 -10.20 -11.82
N PRO A 155 -16.21 -10.54 -12.26
CA PRO A 155 -17.35 -10.71 -11.34
C PRO A 155 -17.10 -11.68 -10.19
N ILE A 156 -16.27 -12.71 -10.38
CA ILE A 156 -15.93 -13.69 -9.34
C ILE A 156 -15.17 -13.07 -8.16
N ASP A 157 -14.52 -11.92 -8.37
CA ASP A 157 -13.73 -11.21 -7.34
C ASP A 157 -14.63 -10.42 -6.37
N LEU A 158 -15.95 -10.38 -6.64
CA LEU A 158 -16.92 -9.65 -5.83
C LEU A 158 -17.96 -10.57 -5.20
N LYS A 159 -18.32 -10.29 -3.95
CA LYS A 159 -19.38 -11.04 -3.25
C LYS A 159 -20.75 -10.88 -3.92
N ASN A 160 -21.09 -9.70 -4.43
CA ASN A 160 -22.36 -9.38 -5.05
C ASN A 160 -22.16 -8.64 -6.38
N PRO A 161 -21.65 -9.29 -7.44
CA PRO A 161 -21.26 -8.61 -8.68
C PRO A 161 -22.43 -7.89 -9.35
N LYS A 162 -23.63 -8.48 -9.40
CA LYS A 162 -24.81 -7.86 -10.05
C LYS A 162 -25.24 -6.55 -9.38
N ALA A 163 -25.14 -6.46 -8.05
CA ALA A 163 -25.50 -5.25 -7.30
C ALA A 163 -24.43 -4.15 -7.42
N ASN A 164 -23.20 -4.52 -7.77
CA ASN A 164 -22.05 -3.60 -7.82
C ASN A 164 -21.69 -3.10 -9.22
N GLN A 165 -22.40 -3.49 -10.27
CA GLN A 165 -22.10 -3.12 -11.68
C GLN A 165 -22.02 -1.62 -11.95
N LYS A 166 -22.61 -0.78 -11.11
CA LYS A 166 -22.56 0.69 -11.22
C LYS A 166 -21.56 1.33 -10.25
N ASN A 167 -20.83 0.55 -9.49
CA ASN A 167 -19.85 1.06 -8.53
C ASN A 167 -18.47 1.16 -9.19
N SER A 168 -17.69 2.15 -8.78
CA SER A 168 -16.35 2.41 -9.33
C SER A 168 -15.31 1.32 -9.07
N GLY A 169 -15.68 0.27 -8.34
CA GLY A 169 -14.81 -0.86 -8.02
C GLY A 169 -15.13 -2.13 -8.82
N PHE A 170 -15.95 -2.01 -9.86
CA PHE A 170 -16.34 -3.14 -10.72
C PHE A 170 -15.70 -3.03 -12.09
#